data_f809779500fb8049c22765ca9dfe2d0a
#
_entry.id   f809779500fb8049c22765ca9dfe2d0a
#
_cell.length_a   1.000
_cell.length_b   1.000
_cell.length_c   1.000
_cell.angle_alpha   90.00
_cell.angle_beta   90.00
_cell.angle_gamma   90.00
#
_symmetry.space_group_name_H-M   'P 1'
#
loop_
_entity.id
_entity.type
_entity.pdbx_description
1 polymer ?
#
loop_
_entity_poly.entity_id
_entity_poly.type
_entity_poly.pdbx_seq_one_letter_code
_entity_poly.pdbx_strand_id
1 'polypeptide(L)'
;MDQLTFTKKTDQSIGPSAENLANALGISPEELDEALQIPSAQRYIPFTVSGGTRVVYRTHSRIKFIQQKIKNRILADCINYPKYVFGSIKDPDFKRDYVNCAAQHCGARSLLKVDIEKFFDNISIGNVRRIFRDLLHYPDPVCSMLCDLTTHNGYLPQGAPTSSHLATLCFFKEEPDIVEQAQAQGLVYTRLMDDITVSSKSYDYDFHRLERLIRNMIETKDLTVNEGKSE
;
A
#
# COMPACT_ATOMS: atom_id res chain seq x y z
N MET A 1 14.39 -10.78 -16.37
CA MET A 1 13.37 -11.19 -15.38
C MET A 1 12.79 -9.96 -14.77
N ASP A 2 11.47 -9.82 -14.74
CA ASP A 2 10.83 -8.69 -14.08
C ASP A 2 11.06 -8.77 -12.58
N GLN A 3 11.31 -7.62 -11.96
CA GLN A 3 11.50 -7.53 -10.51
C GLN A 3 10.20 -7.89 -9.79
N LEU A 4 10.20 -8.96 -9.01
CA LEU A 4 9.04 -9.42 -8.22
C LEU A 4 8.97 -8.77 -6.85
N THR A 5 10.11 -8.31 -6.31
CA THR A 5 10.20 -7.76 -4.96
C THR A 5 10.10 -6.24 -4.94
N PHE A 6 9.49 -5.70 -3.90
CA PHE A 6 9.60 -4.28 -3.59
C PHE A 6 11.01 -4.00 -3.08
N THR A 7 11.69 -3.00 -3.63
CA THR A 7 13.04 -2.66 -3.21
C THR A 7 13.20 -1.17 -3.03
N LYS A 8 14.10 -0.78 -2.14
CA LYS A 8 14.51 0.61 -1.99
C LYS A 8 15.39 1.01 -3.19
N LYS A 9 15.08 2.13 -3.86
CA LYS A 9 15.82 2.63 -5.03
C LYS A 9 17.17 3.23 -4.70
N THR A 10 17.30 3.79 -3.50
CA THR A 10 18.48 4.58 -3.10
C THR A 10 18.93 4.17 -1.71
N ASP A 11 20.24 4.26 -1.45
CA ASP A 11 20.83 4.09 -0.11
C ASP A 11 20.54 5.28 0.83
N GLN A 12 19.56 6.11 0.54
CA GLN A 12 19.19 7.24 1.39
C GLN A 12 18.76 6.72 2.76
N SER A 13 19.72 6.70 3.68
CA SER A 13 19.46 6.53 5.10
C SER A 13 18.94 7.85 5.68
N ILE A 14 17.88 7.78 6.48
CA ILE A 14 17.46 8.93 7.28
C ILE A 14 18.01 8.71 8.68
N GLY A 15 18.76 9.69 9.20
CA GLY A 15 19.23 9.65 10.58
C GLY A 15 18.06 9.68 11.60
N PRO A 16 18.32 9.39 12.90
CA PRO A 16 17.26 9.14 13.88
C PRO A 16 16.51 10.39 14.38
N SER A 17 16.93 11.59 14.01
CA SER A 17 16.35 12.84 14.53
C SER A 17 15.18 13.36 13.67
N ALA A 18 14.34 14.20 14.28
CA ALA A 18 13.31 14.96 13.57
C ALA A 18 13.90 15.87 12.48
N GLU A 19 15.06 16.46 12.74
CA GLU A 19 15.80 17.28 11.77
C GLU A 19 16.21 16.47 10.53
N ASN A 20 16.70 15.23 10.73
CA ASN A 20 17.02 14.35 9.59
C ASN A 20 15.78 14.02 8.77
N LEU A 21 14.63 13.79 9.41
CA LEU A 21 13.38 13.56 8.71
C LEU A 21 12.92 14.81 7.95
N ALA A 22 12.96 15.99 8.59
CA ALA A 22 12.60 17.25 7.96
C ALA A 22 13.44 17.52 6.71
N ASN A 23 14.77 17.34 6.80
CA ASN A 23 15.70 17.48 5.69
C ASN A 23 15.36 16.51 4.53
N ALA A 24 15.09 15.24 4.84
CA ALA A 24 14.69 14.24 3.84
C ALA A 24 13.36 14.61 3.16
N LEU A 25 12.42 15.20 3.90
CA LEU A 25 11.15 15.67 3.36
C LEU A 25 11.28 17.02 2.62
N GLY A 26 12.41 17.75 2.78
CA GLY A 26 12.62 19.09 2.24
C GLY A 26 11.66 20.11 2.81
N ILE A 27 11.54 20.10 4.12
CA ILE A 27 10.78 21.04 4.95
C ILE A 27 11.68 21.51 6.10
N SER A 28 11.27 22.58 6.79
CA SER A 28 12.00 22.99 7.98
C SER A 28 11.66 22.10 9.19
N PRO A 29 12.56 22.01 10.19
CA PRO A 29 12.27 21.31 11.45
C PRO A 29 11.04 21.86 12.16
N GLU A 30 10.82 23.18 12.09
CA GLU A 30 9.67 23.87 12.70
C GLU A 30 8.36 23.43 12.01
N GLU A 31 8.34 23.32 10.68
CA GLU A 31 7.16 22.85 9.93
C GLU A 31 6.79 21.41 10.33
N LEU A 32 7.78 20.55 10.56
CA LEU A 32 7.57 19.18 11.01
C LEU A 32 7.04 19.15 12.45
N ASP A 33 7.66 19.93 13.35
CA ASP A 33 7.26 20.00 14.76
C ASP A 33 5.84 20.53 14.91
N GLU A 34 5.51 21.62 14.22
CA GLU A 34 4.15 22.16 14.19
C GLU A 34 3.11 21.14 13.69
N ALA A 35 3.47 20.30 12.72
CA ALA A 35 2.57 19.24 12.24
C ALA A 35 2.40 18.13 13.29
N LEU A 36 3.47 17.73 13.96
CA LEU A 36 3.44 16.72 15.03
C LEU A 36 2.65 17.18 16.26
N GLN A 37 2.64 18.49 16.55
CA GLN A 37 1.89 19.09 17.66
C GLN A 37 0.38 19.19 17.39
N ILE A 38 -0.09 19.05 16.16
CA ILE A 38 -1.53 19.06 15.87
C ILE A 38 -2.19 17.86 16.57
N PRO A 39 -3.19 18.08 17.45
CA PRO A 39 -3.89 16.99 18.13
C PRO A 39 -4.50 16.00 17.13
N SER A 40 -4.38 14.70 17.41
CA SER A 40 -4.88 13.63 16.53
C SER A 40 -6.34 13.83 16.11
N ALA A 41 -7.21 14.28 17.01
CA ALA A 41 -8.61 14.57 16.73
C ALA A 41 -8.84 15.68 15.69
N GLN A 42 -7.86 16.54 15.46
CA GLN A 42 -7.96 17.66 14.51
C GLN A 42 -7.32 17.36 13.17
N ARG A 43 -6.57 16.23 13.06
CA ARG A 43 -5.82 15.89 11.84
C ARG A 43 -6.71 15.39 10.71
N TYR A 44 -7.85 14.78 11.06
CA TYR A 44 -8.72 14.10 10.09
C TYR A 44 -10.20 14.39 10.42
N ILE A 45 -10.92 14.95 9.46
CA ILE A 45 -12.34 15.24 9.58
C ILE A 45 -13.09 14.21 8.74
N PRO A 46 -13.91 13.33 9.35
CA PRO A 46 -14.67 12.33 8.62
C PRO A 46 -15.79 13.02 7.81
N PHE A 47 -16.05 12.48 6.62
CA PHE A 47 -17.23 12.82 5.83
C PHE A 47 -17.68 11.62 5.02
N THR A 48 -18.97 11.57 4.70
CA THR A 48 -19.54 10.49 3.89
C THR A 48 -19.60 10.96 2.44
N VAL A 49 -19.15 10.10 1.52
CA VAL A 49 -19.27 10.38 0.08
C VAL A 49 -20.75 10.34 -0.30
N SER A 50 -21.19 11.34 -1.07
CA SER A 50 -22.60 11.48 -1.50
C SER A 50 -23.11 10.18 -2.15
N GLY A 51 -24.22 9.66 -1.63
CA GLY A 51 -24.86 8.43 -2.11
C GLY A 51 -24.32 7.11 -1.57
N GLY A 52 -23.33 7.13 -0.64
CA GLY A 52 -22.74 5.92 -0.07
C GLY A 52 -22.68 5.92 1.47
N THR A 53 -22.38 4.75 2.03
CA THR A 53 -22.11 4.56 3.48
C THR A 53 -20.62 4.70 3.81
N ARG A 54 -19.75 4.90 2.81
CA ARG A 54 -18.30 4.91 2.96
C ARG A 54 -17.82 6.19 3.61
N VAL A 55 -17.14 6.08 4.75
CA VAL A 55 -16.50 7.20 5.44
C VAL A 55 -15.12 7.42 4.82
N VAL A 56 -14.84 8.66 4.45
CA VAL A 56 -13.52 9.12 4.02
C VAL A 56 -13.10 10.33 4.87
N TYR A 57 -11.81 10.64 4.86
CA TYR A 57 -11.28 11.67 5.73
C TYR A 57 -10.72 12.85 4.92
N ARG A 58 -11.15 14.06 5.30
CA ARG A 58 -10.47 15.28 4.89
C ARG A 58 -9.31 15.53 5.84
N THR A 59 -8.10 15.49 5.31
CA THR A 59 -6.88 15.71 6.08
C THR A 59 -6.68 17.22 6.35
N HIS A 60 -6.32 17.59 7.57
CA HIS A 60 -5.92 18.96 7.94
C HIS A 60 -4.83 19.47 6.98
N SER A 61 -4.88 20.74 6.57
CA SER A 61 -4.04 21.30 5.50
C SER A 61 -2.55 21.08 5.72
N ARG A 62 -2.04 21.30 6.92
CA ARG A 62 -0.63 21.10 7.27
C ARG A 62 -0.23 19.62 7.23
N ILE A 63 -1.04 18.74 7.81
CA ILE A 63 -0.82 17.30 7.75
C ILE A 63 -0.84 16.82 6.29
N LYS A 64 -1.78 17.28 5.49
CA LYS A 64 -1.87 16.99 4.06
C LYS A 64 -0.61 17.41 3.31
N PHE A 65 -0.06 18.59 3.61
CA PHE A 65 1.19 19.07 3.03
C PHE A 65 2.35 18.13 3.36
N ILE A 66 2.53 17.79 4.65
CA ILE A 66 3.60 16.85 5.08
C ILE A 66 3.41 15.47 4.43
N GLN A 67 2.19 14.94 4.41
CA GLN A 67 1.89 13.66 3.77
C GLN A 67 2.17 13.68 2.26
N GLN A 68 1.97 14.80 1.57
CA GLN A 68 2.36 14.93 0.16
C GLN A 68 3.89 14.85 -0.02
N LYS A 69 4.66 15.44 0.93
CA LYS A 69 6.12 15.30 0.94
C LYS A 69 6.55 13.85 1.20
N ILE A 70 5.97 13.20 2.21
CA ILE A 70 6.21 11.77 2.50
C ILE A 70 5.89 10.93 1.25
N LYS A 71 4.71 11.11 0.67
CA LYS A 71 4.29 10.40 -0.54
C LYS A 71 5.29 10.55 -1.66
N ASN A 72 5.66 11.78 -2.00
CA ASN A 72 6.50 12.03 -3.17
C ASN A 72 7.95 11.60 -2.91
N ARG A 73 8.57 12.05 -1.82
CA ARG A 73 10.01 11.89 -1.56
C ARG A 73 10.40 10.54 -0.96
N ILE A 74 9.47 9.86 -0.28
CA ILE A 74 9.73 8.57 0.35
C ILE A 74 9.02 7.44 -0.40
N LEU A 75 7.70 7.50 -0.50
CA LEU A 75 6.92 6.37 -1.01
C LEU A 75 7.00 6.23 -2.54
N ALA A 76 6.99 7.33 -3.30
CA ALA A 76 7.05 7.27 -4.76
C ALA A 76 8.50 7.24 -5.29
N ASP A 77 9.37 8.10 -4.75
CA ASP A 77 10.71 8.26 -5.31
C ASP A 77 11.70 7.20 -4.82
N CYS A 78 11.54 6.68 -3.58
CA CYS A 78 12.53 5.77 -2.98
C CYS A 78 12.20 4.28 -3.14
N ILE A 79 11.06 3.91 -3.75
CA ILE A 79 10.63 2.51 -3.84
C ILE A 79 10.44 2.09 -5.29
N ASN A 80 10.99 0.93 -5.65
CA ASN A 80 10.67 0.21 -6.88
C ASN A 80 9.46 -0.68 -6.61
N TYR A 81 8.39 -0.47 -7.37
CA TYR A 81 7.17 -1.27 -7.28
C TYR A 81 7.18 -2.36 -8.35
N PRO A 82 6.91 -3.63 -8.00
CA PRO A 82 6.80 -4.71 -8.97
C PRO A 82 5.70 -4.45 -10.01
N LYS A 83 5.82 -5.04 -11.21
CA LYS A 83 4.88 -4.80 -12.31
C LYS A 83 3.49 -5.42 -12.10
N TYR A 84 3.37 -6.39 -11.21
CA TYR A 84 2.07 -7.00 -10.89
C TYR A 84 1.17 -6.13 -10.00
N VAL A 85 1.71 -5.04 -9.45
CA VAL A 85 0.96 -4.11 -8.57
C VAL A 85 0.45 -2.93 -9.38
N PHE A 86 -0.85 -2.69 -9.28
CA PHE A 86 -1.57 -1.61 -9.96
C PHE A 86 -2.23 -0.66 -8.97
N GLY A 87 -2.66 0.52 -9.45
CA GLY A 87 -3.35 1.53 -8.65
C GLY A 87 -2.65 2.89 -8.66
N SER A 88 -2.63 3.56 -7.51
CA SER A 88 -2.22 4.97 -7.39
C SER A 88 -0.71 5.25 -7.56
N ILE A 89 0.05 4.32 -8.09
CA ILE A 89 1.50 4.46 -8.32
C ILE A 89 1.73 5.07 -9.69
N LYS A 90 2.48 6.17 -9.74
CA LYS A 90 2.95 6.75 -10.99
C LYS A 90 4.21 6.02 -11.47
N ASP A 91 4.17 5.56 -12.71
CA ASP A 91 5.28 4.92 -13.38
C ASP A 91 5.36 5.49 -14.79
N PRO A 92 6.46 6.12 -15.21
CA PRO A 92 6.57 6.75 -16.53
C PRO A 92 6.55 5.74 -17.67
N ASP A 93 7.04 4.53 -17.43
CA ASP A 93 7.26 3.50 -18.45
C ASP A 93 6.15 2.44 -18.45
N PHE A 94 5.35 2.38 -17.38
CA PHE A 94 4.33 1.34 -17.20
C PHE A 94 3.05 1.91 -16.58
N LYS A 95 1.98 1.98 -17.36
CA LYS A 95 0.68 2.44 -16.86
C LYS A 95 0.08 1.43 -15.88
N ARG A 96 -0.15 1.89 -14.64
CA ARG A 96 -0.68 1.07 -13.53
C ARG A 96 -2.17 1.34 -13.27
N ASP A 97 -2.93 1.65 -14.31
CA ASP A 97 -4.37 1.85 -14.22
C ASP A 97 -5.16 0.52 -14.28
N TYR A 98 -6.46 0.59 -14.02
CA TYR A 98 -7.33 -0.58 -14.00
C TYR A 98 -7.49 -1.23 -15.38
N VAL A 99 -7.36 -0.48 -16.47
CA VAL A 99 -7.45 -1.00 -17.84
C VAL A 99 -6.23 -1.88 -18.13
N ASN A 100 -5.02 -1.38 -17.83
CA ASN A 100 -3.80 -2.15 -18.00
C ASN A 100 -3.71 -3.34 -17.03
N CYS A 101 -4.29 -3.23 -15.82
CA CYS A 101 -4.44 -4.35 -14.90
C CYS A 101 -5.29 -5.46 -15.54
N ALA A 102 -6.48 -5.13 -16.02
CA ALA A 102 -7.36 -6.08 -16.69
C ALA A 102 -6.76 -6.66 -17.97
N ALA A 103 -5.99 -5.86 -18.72
CA ALA A 103 -5.32 -6.31 -19.95
C ALA A 103 -4.30 -7.45 -19.71
N GLN A 104 -3.73 -7.58 -18.49
CA GLN A 104 -2.84 -8.69 -18.14
C GLN A 104 -3.55 -10.05 -18.21
N HIS A 105 -4.86 -10.06 -18.02
CA HIS A 105 -5.69 -11.27 -17.98
C HIS A 105 -6.42 -11.57 -19.31
N CYS A 106 -6.07 -10.85 -20.38
CA CYS A 106 -6.68 -11.11 -21.69
C CYS A 106 -6.37 -12.51 -22.19
N GLY A 107 -7.39 -13.23 -22.65
CA GLY A 107 -7.29 -14.61 -23.12
C GLY A 107 -7.28 -15.66 -22.01
N ALA A 108 -7.53 -15.28 -20.77
CA ALA A 108 -7.76 -16.21 -19.68
C ALA A 108 -9.00 -17.08 -19.93
N ARG A 109 -8.95 -18.32 -19.41
CA ARG A 109 -10.04 -19.32 -19.47
C ARG A 109 -10.61 -19.60 -18.09
N SER A 110 -9.82 -19.38 -17.05
CA SER A 110 -10.26 -19.43 -15.66
C SER A 110 -9.63 -18.29 -14.85
N LEU A 111 -10.36 -17.81 -13.84
CA LEU A 111 -9.99 -16.69 -13.00
C LEU A 111 -10.25 -17.05 -11.53
N LEU A 112 -9.38 -16.57 -10.67
CA LEU A 112 -9.59 -16.45 -9.23
C LEU A 112 -9.57 -14.97 -8.88
N LYS A 113 -10.58 -14.49 -8.17
CA LYS A 113 -10.62 -13.14 -7.59
C LYS A 113 -10.72 -13.21 -6.08
N VAL A 114 -9.90 -12.41 -5.41
CA VAL A 114 -9.94 -12.26 -3.95
C VAL A 114 -9.97 -10.76 -3.62
N ASP A 115 -11.06 -10.30 -2.99
CA ASP A 115 -11.26 -8.92 -2.53
C ASP A 115 -10.99 -8.84 -1.02
N ILE A 116 -10.35 -7.77 -0.56
CA ILE A 116 -10.04 -7.58 0.87
C ILE A 116 -11.07 -6.65 1.50
N GLU A 117 -11.73 -7.12 2.58
CA GLU A 117 -12.77 -6.36 3.25
C GLU A 117 -12.21 -5.10 3.93
N LYS A 118 -12.81 -3.93 3.64
CA LYS A 118 -12.49 -2.64 4.27
C LYS A 118 -10.98 -2.37 4.36
N PHE A 119 -10.28 -2.63 3.25
CA PHE A 119 -8.83 -2.71 3.19
C PHE A 119 -8.12 -1.56 3.92
N PHE A 120 -8.43 -0.30 3.58
CA PHE A 120 -7.79 0.85 4.22
C PHE A 120 -8.08 0.94 5.72
N ASP A 121 -9.33 0.72 6.11
CA ASP A 121 -9.79 0.87 7.49
C ASP A 121 -9.20 -0.20 8.42
N ASN A 122 -8.72 -1.31 7.85
CA ASN A 122 -8.17 -2.44 8.60
C ASN A 122 -6.64 -2.51 8.56
N ILE A 123 -5.94 -1.71 7.72
CA ILE A 123 -4.47 -1.67 7.75
C ILE A 123 -4.01 -0.93 9.00
N SER A 124 -3.45 -1.69 9.95
CA SER A 124 -3.01 -1.18 11.25
C SER A 124 -1.70 -0.37 11.17
N ILE A 125 -1.48 0.47 12.18
CA ILE A 125 -0.22 1.18 12.40
C ILE A 125 0.99 0.22 12.47
N GLY A 126 0.78 -1.01 12.94
CA GLY A 126 1.80 -2.06 12.96
C GLY A 126 2.25 -2.44 11.55
N ASN A 127 1.29 -2.59 10.62
CA ASN A 127 1.60 -2.84 9.21
C ASN A 127 2.33 -1.65 8.56
N VAL A 128 1.91 -0.42 8.85
CA VAL A 128 2.57 0.81 8.38
C VAL A 128 4.00 0.91 8.92
N ARG A 129 4.22 0.60 10.21
CA ARG A 129 5.55 0.62 10.83
C ARG A 129 6.51 -0.37 10.17
N ARG A 130 6.03 -1.56 9.80
CA ARG A 130 6.86 -2.56 9.08
C ARG A 130 7.37 -2.02 7.74
N ILE A 131 6.57 -1.24 7.01
CA ILE A 131 7.00 -0.62 5.74
C ILE A 131 8.21 0.31 6.00
N PHE A 132 8.11 1.20 6.97
CA PHE A 132 9.20 2.14 7.25
C PHE A 132 10.43 1.47 7.85
N ARG A 133 10.25 0.48 8.73
CA ARG A 133 11.33 -0.20 9.42
C ARG A 133 11.97 -1.30 8.56
N ASP A 134 11.18 -2.20 8.00
CA ASP A 134 11.69 -3.45 7.41
C ASP A 134 11.97 -3.31 5.91
N LEU A 135 11.21 -2.48 5.17
CA LEU A 135 11.47 -2.20 3.76
C LEU A 135 12.42 -1.01 3.55
N LEU A 136 12.22 0.08 4.30
CA LEU A 136 12.99 1.31 4.12
C LEU A 136 14.18 1.42 5.08
N HIS A 137 14.26 0.56 6.10
CA HIS A 137 15.33 0.49 7.10
C HIS A 137 15.52 1.81 7.86
N TYR A 138 14.42 2.50 8.18
CA TYR A 138 14.49 3.73 8.95
C TYR A 138 14.59 3.44 10.46
N PRO A 139 15.29 4.30 11.23
CA PRO A 139 15.37 4.18 12.67
C PRO A 139 14.00 4.30 13.35
N ASP A 140 13.85 3.64 14.50
CA ASP A 140 12.58 3.62 15.25
C ASP A 140 11.99 5.01 15.57
N PRO A 141 12.76 6.05 15.94
CA PRO A 141 12.20 7.39 16.15
C PRO A 141 11.55 7.96 14.89
N VAL A 142 12.17 7.77 13.71
CA VAL A 142 11.65 8.21 12.41
C VAL A 142 10.43 7.40 12.03
N CYS A 143 10.44 6.07 12.23
CA CYS A 143 9.27 5.22 12.02
C CYS A 143 8.07 5.69 12.86
N SER A 144 8.31 6.07 14.12
CA SER A 144 7.26 6.56 15.01
C SER A 144 6.64 7.87 14.52
N MET A 145 7.46 8.84 14.11
CA MET A 145 6.97 10.11 13.53
C MET A 145 6.19 9.90 12.23
N LEU A 146 6.70 9.04 11.34
CA LEU A 146 6.03 8.73 10.08
C LEU A 146 4.69 8.01 10.30
N CYS A 147 4.63 7.06 11.24
CA CYS A 147 3.37 6.41 11.63
C CYS A 147 2.36 7.40 12.20
N ASP A 148 2.79 8.28 13.11
CA ASP A 148 1.93 9.31 13.69
C ASP A 148 1.36 10.26 12.64
N LEU A 149 2.17 10.65 11.64
CA LEU A 149 1.76 11.54 10.55
C LEU A 149 0.87 10.88 9.49
N THR A 150 0.87 9.55 9.39
CA THR A 150 0.20 8.84 8.28
C THR A 150 -0.96 7.95 8.70
N THR A 151 -1.18 7.76 10.02
CA THR A 151 -2.29 6.96 10.53
C THR A 151 -3.28 7.81 11.34
N HIS A 152 -4.50 7.33 11.48
CA HIS A 152 -5.56 7.90 12.31
C HIS A 152 -6.21 6.79 13.14
N ASN A 153 -6.30 6.99 14.46
CA ASN A 153 -6.84 6.00 15.40
C ASN A 153 -6.21 4.60 15.23
N GLY A 154 -4.91 4.55 14.86
CA GLY A 154 -4.19 3.30 14.68
C GLY A 154 -4.34 2.63 13.31
N TYR A 155 -5.03 3.25 12.35
CA TYR A 155 -5.28 2.70 11.01
C TYR A 155 -5.01 3.71 9.90
N LEU A 156 -4.99 3.26 8.63
CA LEU A 156 -4.85 4.14 7.48
C LEU A 156 -6.15 4.92 7.23
N PRO A 157 -6.10 6.25 7.24
CA PRO A 157 -7.27 7.08 6.92
C PRO A 157 -7.53 7.08 5.41
N GLN A 158 -8.70 6.60 4.99
CA GLN A 158 -9.09 6.65 3.59
C GLN A 158 -9.24 8.09 3.10
N GLY A 159 -8.59 8.44 1.98
CA GLY A 159 -8.57 9.79 1.40
C GLY A 159 -7.33 10.61 1.75
N ALA A 160 -6.47 10.14 2.63
CA ALA A 160 -5.20 10.79 2.92
C ALA A 160 -4.15 10.56 1.82
N PRO A 161 -3.25 11.52 1.54
CA PRO A 161 -2.29 11.44 0.44
C PRO A 161 -1.37 10.22 0.44
N THR A 162 -1.02 9.69 1.61
CA THR A 162 -0.09 8.56 1.78
C THR A 162 -0.78 7.19 1.75
N SER A 163 -2.09 7.15 2.03
CA SER A 163 -2.79 5.89 2.32
C SER A 163 -2.73 4.88 1.18
N SER A 164 -2.92 5.31 -0.08
CA SER A 164 -2.87 4.39 -1.23
C SER A 164 -1.50 3.72 -1.39
N HIS A 165 -0.40 4.47 -1.21
CA HIS A 165 0.95 3.91 -1.32
C HIS A 165 1.25 2.95 -0.17
N LEU A 166 0.90 3.32 1.06
CA LEU A 166 1.09 2.47 2.24
C LEU A 166 0.24 1.20 2.16
N ALA A 167 -1.00 1.31 1.69
CA ALA A 167 -1.85 0.15 1.44
C ALA A 167 -1.25 -0.79 0.38
N THR A 168 -0.74 -0.22 -0.72
CA THR A 168 -0.03 -0.99 -1.75
C THR A 168 1.17 -1.75 -1.19
N LEU A 169 1.90 -1.16 -0.26
CA LEU A 169 3.09 -1.76 0.36
C LEU A 169 2.78 -2.75 1.49
N CYS A 170 1.51 -2.93 1.88
CA CYS A 170 1.14 -3.76 3.02
C CYS A 170 1.69 -5.19 2.94
N PHE A 171 1.75 -5.76 1.74
CA PHE A 171 2.19 -7.13 1.48
C PHE A 171 3.61 -7.24 0.91
N PHE A 172 4.45 -6.22 1.05
CA PHE A 172 5.77 -6.12 0.40
C PHE A 172 6.67 -7.34 0.64
N LYS A 173 6.49 -8.04 1.74
CA LYS A 173 7.33 -9.16 2.16
C LYS A 173 6.78 -10.51 1.68
N GLU A 174 5.48 -10.72 1.77
CA GLU A 174 4.85 -12.01 1.55
C GLU A 174 4.38 -12.22 0.09
N GLU A 175 3.94 -11.16 -0.56
CA GLU A 175 3.35 -11.21 -1.90
C GLU A 175 4.33 -11.68 -3.00
N PRO A 176 5.62 -11.30 -2.99
CA PRO A 176 6.57 -11.73 -4.00
C PRO A 176 6.67 -13.25 -4.16
N ASP A 177 6.69 -13.99 -3.06
CA ASP A 177 6.78 -15.46 -3.07
C ASP A 177 5.53 -16.12 -3.69
N ILE A 178 4.36 -15.50 -3.48
CA ILE A 178 3.10 -15.98 -4.06
C ILE A 178 3.10 -15.74 -5.57
N VAL A 179 3.56 -14.56 -5.99
CA VAL A 179 3.67 -14.22 -7.42
C VAL A 179 4.66 -15.14 -8.13
N GLU A 180 5.80 -15.43 -7.52
CA GLU A 180 6.79 -16.38 -8.07
C GLU A 180 6.18 -17.78 -8.26
N GLN A 181 5.44 -18.27 -7.25
CA GLN A 181 4.74 -19.55 -7.35
C GLN A 181 3.66 -19.56 -8.43
N ALA A 182 2.92 -18.45 -8.61
CA ALA A 182 1.94 -18.31 -9.68
C ALA A 182 2.62 -18.35 -11.06
N GLN A 183 3.69 -17.59 -11.24
CA GLN A 183 4.45 -17.53 -12.50
C GLN A 183 5.10 -18.88 -12.86
N ALA A 184 5.62 -19.61 -11.87
CA ALA A 184 6.18 -20.94 -12.07
C ALA A 184 5.15 -21.95 -12.62
N GLN A 185 3.86 -21.69 -12.41
CA GLN A 185 2.73 -22.48 -12.92
C GLN A 185 2.12 -21.91 -14.22
N GLY A 186 2.74 -20.88 -14.81
CA GLY A 186 2.24 -20.21 -16.01
C GLY A 186 0.98 -19.34 -15.77
N LEU A 187 0.72 -18.97 -14.52
CA LEU A 187 -0.40 -18.11 -14.16
C LEU A 187 0.00 -16.64 -14.21
N VAL A 188 -0.97 -15.77 -14.44
CA VAL A 188 -0.82 -14.33 -14.34
C VAL A 188 -1.44 -13.87 -13.02
N TYR A 189 -0.65 -13.15 -12.22
CA TYR A 189 -1.09 -12.54 -10.96
C TYR A 189 -1.06 -11.03 -11.09
N THR A 190 -2.10 -10.36 -10.66
CA THR A 190 -2.12 -8.89 -10.47
C THR A 190 -2.82 -8.52 -9.17
N ARG A 191 -2.43 -7.38 -8.60
CA ARG A 191 -3.18 -6.74 -7.51
C ARG A 191 -3.43 -5.27 -7.79
N LEU A 192 -4.71 -4.90 -7.78
CA LEU A 192 -5.18 -3.51 -7.86
C LEU A 192 -5.74 -3.11 -6.48
N MET A 193 -4.90 -2.55 -5.63
CA MET A 193 -5.22 -2.18 -4.25
C MET A 193 -5.67 -3.39 -3.40
N ASP A 194 -6.98 -3.51 -3.17
CA ASP A 194 -7.68 -4.58 -2.44
C ASP A 194 -8.11 -5.77 -3.32
N ASP A 195 -8.12 -5.58 -4.64
CA ASP A 195 -8.49 -6.62 -5.61
C ASP A 195 -7.26 -7.43 -6.08
N ILE A 196 -7.22 -8.70 -5.74
CA ILE A 196 -6.22 -9.66 -6.23
C ILE A 196 -6.88 -10.51 -7.31
N THR A 197 -6.25 -10.59 -8.48
CA THR A 197 -6.72 -11.43 -9.58
C THR A 197 -5.61 -12.37 -10.02
N VAL A 198 -5.95 -13.65 -10.15
CA VAL A 198 -5.06 -14.66 -10.75
C VAL A 198 -5.77 -15.32 -11.91
N SER A 199 -5.06 -15.53 -13.02
CA SER A 199 -5.68 -16.14 -14.20
C SER A 199 -4.85 -17.23 -14.83
N SER A 200 -5.55 -18.17 -15.47
CA SER A 200 -4.99 -19.28 -16.24
C SER A 200 -5.53 -19.28 -17.68
N LYS A 201 -4.70 -19.74 -18.61
CA LYS A 201 -5.11 -20.06 -19.99
C LYS A 201 -5.75 -21.45 -20.11
N SER A 202 -5.69 -22.27 -19.08
CA SER A 202 -6.37 -23.55 -19.01
C SER A 202 -7.80 -23.39 -18.55
N TYR A 203 -8.73 -24.18 -19.07
CA TYR A 203 -10.08 -24.31 -18.53
C TYR A 203 -10.03 -25.08 -17.20
N ASP A 204 -10.93 -24.74 -16.29
CA ASP A 204 -11.13 -25.44 -15.01
C ASP A 204 -9.81 -25.61 -14.19
N TYR A 205 -8.97 -24.56 -14.20
CA TYR A 205 -7.72 -24.59 -13.43
C TYR A 205 -8.02 -24.60 -11.93
N ASP A 206 -7.41 -25.53 -11.19
CA ASP A 206 -7.54 -25.61 -9.73
C ASP A 206 -6.66 -24.57 -9.02
N PHE A 207 -7.29 -23.50 -8.53
CA PHE A 207 -6.63 -22.42 -7.79
C PHE A 207 -6.52 -22.65 -6.28
N HIS A 208 -7.07 -23.74 -5.71
CA HIS A 208 -7.17 -23.93 -4.25
C HIS A 208 -5.86 -23.72 -3.49
N ARG A 209 -4.74 -24.22 -4.04
CA ARG A 209 -3.43 -24.03 -3.39
C ARG A 209 -3.04 -22.56 -3.33
N LEU A 210 -3.20 -21.83 -4.43
CA LEU A 210 -2.79 -20.42 -4.52
C LEU A 210 -3.74 -19.52 -3.74
N GLU A 211 -5.03 -19.80 -3.80
CA GLU A 211 -6.04 -19.13 -2.99
C GLU A 211 -5.72 -19.21 -1.50
N ARG A 212 -5.36 -20.40 -1.01
CA ARG A 212 -4.96 -20.59 0.39
C ARG A 212 -3.72 -19.75 0.74
N LEU A 213 -2.74 -19.62 -0.14
CA LEU A 213 -1.56 -18.79 0.09
C LEU A 213 -1.93 -17.30 0.15
N ILE A 214 -2.82 -16.83 -0.75
CA ILE A 214 -3.32 -15.46 -0.77
C ILE A 214 -4.10 -15.17 0.52
N ARG A 215 -5.00 -16.07 0.94
CA ARG A 215 -5.77 -15.92 2.19
C ARG A 215 -4.84 -15.85 3.41
N ASN A 216 -3.88 -16.74 3.50
CA ASN A 216 -2.89 -16.71 4.58
C ASN A 216 -2.10 -15.39 4.60
N MET A 217 -1.68 -14.88 3.43
CA MET A 217 -1.01 -13.58 3.33
C MET A 217 -1.89 -12.45 3.90
N ILE A 218 -3.16 -12.42 3.56
CA ILE A 218 -4.13 -11.44 4.05
C ILE A 218 -4.28 -11.54 5.58
N GLU A 219 -4.45 -12.75 6.09
CA GLU A 219 -4.59 -13.04 7.53
C GLU A 219 -3.36 -12.66 8.36
N THR A 220 -2.12 -12.80 7.80
CA THR A 220 -0.88 -12.36 8.50
C THR A 220 -0.82 -10.86 8.78
N LYS A 221 -1.71 -10.09 8.18
CA LYS A 221 -1.85 -8.63 8.39
C LYS A 221 -3.07 -8.26 9.24
N ASP A 222 -3.74 -9.25 9.83
CA ASP A 222 -5.02 -9.08 10.53
C ASP A 222 -6.13 -8.50 9.62
N LEU A 223 -6.06 -8.85 8.31
CA LEU A 223 -7.03 -8.47 7.30
C LEU A 223 -7.96 -9.66 7.00
N THR A 224 -9.14 -9.38 6.45
CA THR A 224 -10.18 -10.37 6.15
C THR A 224 -10.55 -10.34 4.67
N VAL A 225 -10.78 -11.50 4.08
CA VAL A 225 -11.29 -11.63 2.72
C VAL A 225 -12.79 -11.28 2.69
N ASN A 226 -13.20 -10.55 1.69
CA ASN A 226 -14.61 -10.26 1.42
C ASN A 226 -15.23 -11.41 0.61
N GLU A 227 -15.84 -12.37 1.30
CA GLU A 227 -16.42 -13.57 0.68
C GLU A 227 -17.56 -13.24 -0.32
N GLY A 228 -18.22 -12.11 -0.14
CA GLY A 228 -19.32 -11.69 -1.05
C GLY A 228 -18.87 -11.17 -2.41
N LYS A 229 -17.54 -10.93 -2.58
CA LYS A 229 -16.95 -10.44 -3.82
C LYS A 229 -15.83 -11.32 -4.36
N SER A 230 -15.42 -12.35 -3.61
CA SER A 230 -14.40 -13.30 -4.03
C SER A 230 -15.03 -14.43 -4.84
N GLU A 231 -14.36 -14.84 -5.96
CA GLU A 231 -14.85 -15.83 -6.95
C GLU A 231 -13.71 -16.76 -7.38
#